data_525436e54788eaf2bb5fe50d0ab14ed6
#
_entry.id   525436e54788eaf2bb5fe50d0ab14ed6
#
_cell.length_a   1.000
_cell.length_b   1.000
_cell.length_c   1.000
_cell.angle_alpha   90.00
_cell.angle_beta   90.00
_cell.angle_gamma   90.00
#
_symmetry.space_group_name_H-M   'P 1'
#
loop_
_entity.id
_entity.type
_entity.pdbx_description
1 polymer ?
#
loop_
_entity_poly.entity_id
_entity_poly.type
_entity_poly.pdbx_seq_one_letter_code
_entity_poly.pdbx_strand_id
1 'polypeptide(L)'
;MNKLFLLVAFLLLTNISFGQDTIRTYYDMEETLVKEEYVRINGKANGVIKRYDEEGNLVQIGYLQNDLRNGIFADLDPETGDTVRTIPFVDNIRSGESKSFFPRGKIKQTSTYSDNQINGEVITYYESGQIQDKTLFLKNKPNGLSETFYESGNQASKVNFSEGRYNGSFEEFADNGQILVSANYEDGELNGRETQYFEDGQILSVIDYSKGVLDGVYELNYPDGSPERRGNYKKGYEEGELISYHPNGKVLERGVFKKGIPIQPTEKYYPSGKVEQKKTFDKDGNRILEINYYENGQVYFAINYLNNKAQGEVRIFRADGSLEEIRRFQEGKMHGKREFFDENENLTKTEFYEKGNKTDK
;
A
#
# COMPACT_ATOMS: atom_id res chain seq x y z
N MET A 1 44.36 -5.81 -12.52
CA MET A 1 43.72 -5.75 -13.84
C MET A 1 43.72 -7.17 -14.42
N ASN A 2 42.72 -7.96 -14.06
CA ASN A 2 42.53 -9.28 -14.69
C ASN A 2 41.11 -9.28 -15.24
N LYS A 3 40.99 -9.18 -16.56
CA LYS A 3 39.76 -9.44 -17.30
C LYS A 3 39.48 -10.93 -17.20
N LEU A 4 38.50 -11.32 -16.43
CA LEU A 4 38.00 -12.69 -16.38
C LEU A 4 37.07 -12.85 -17.59
N PHE A 5 37.63 -13.23 -18.73
CA PHE A 5 36.88 -13.78 -19.85
C PHE A 5 36.30 -15.12 -19.41
N LEU A 6 34.98 -15.18 -19.26
CA LEU A 6 34.28 -16.48 -19.16
C LEU A 6 34.37 -17.15 -20.53
N LEU A 7 35.46 -17.86 -20.75
CA LEU A 7 35.67 -18.66 -21.93
C LEU A 7 34.71 -19.85 -21.86
N VAL A 8 33.60 -19.79 -22.59
CA VAL A 8 32.85 -21.01 -22.92
C VAL A 8 33.77 -21.83 -23.81
N ALA A 9 34.44 -22.82 -23.23
CA ALA A 9 35.28 -23.75 -23.96
C ALA A 9 34.42 -24.57 -24.93
N PHE A 10 34.33 -24.13 -26.18
CA PHE A 10 33.88 -24.98 -27.28
C PHE A 10 35.01 -25.89 -27.64
N LEU A 11 34.84 -27.19 -27.39
CA LEU A 11 35.64 -28.22 -28.01
C LEU A 11 35.42 -28.13 -29.54
N LEU A 12 36.37 -27.55 -30.27
CA LEU A 12 36.47 -27.63 -31.74
C LEU A 12 36.85 -29.06 -32.11
N LEU A 13 35.86 -29.93 -32.28
CA LEU A 13 36.03 -31.13 -33.09
C LEU A 13 35.95 -30.69 -34.56
N THR A 14 37.11 -30.59 -35.22
CA THR A 14 37.22 -30.40 -36.67
C THR A 14 36.73 -31.66 -37.40
N ASN A 15 35.42 -31.73 -37.62
CA ASN A 15 34.87 -32.63 -38.63
C ASN A 15 34.77 -31.83 -39.95
N ILE A 16 35.58 -32.20 -40.96
CA ILE A 16 35.43 -31.72 -42.34
C ILE A 16 34.10 -32.24 -42.85
N SER A 17 33.07 -31.40 -42.81
CA SER A 17 31.74 -31.71 -43.32
C SER A 17 31.56 -31.04 -44.68
N PHE A 18 31.37 -31.84 -45.72
CA PHE A 18 30.97 -31.38 -47.06
C PHE A 18 29.54 -30.78 -46.91
N GLY A 19 29.35 -29.51 -47.32
CA GLY A 19 28.05 -28.84 -47.38
C GLY A 19 27.74 -27.89 -46.21
N GLN A 20 28.75 -27.20 -45.67
CA GLN A 20 28.58 -26.12 -44.68
C GLN A 20 28.69 -24.77 -45.38
N ASP A 21 27.57 -23.98 -45.35
CA ASP A 21 27.51 -22.63 -45.90
C ASP A 21 27.29 -21.62 -44.78
N THR A 22 28.01 -20.49 -44.84
CA THR A 22 27.68 -19.32 -43.98
C THR A 22 26.63 -18.48 -44.71
N ILE A 23 25.49 -18.31 -44.06
CA ILE A 23 24.37 -17.50 -44.55
C ILE A 23 24.37 -16.17 -43.84
N ARG A 24 24.21 -15.09 -44.60
CA ARG A 24 24.00 -13.73 -44.11
C ARG A 24 22.70 -13.20 -44.67
N THR A 25 21.95 -12.50 -43.82
CA THR A 25 20.82 -11.65 -44.19
C THR A 25 21.19 -10.22 -43.90
N TYR A 26 20.56 -9.29 -44.60
CA TYR A 26 20.94 -7.88 -44.53
C TYR A 26 19.72 -6.99 -44.23
N TYR A 27 19.96 -5.81 -43.71
CA TYR A 27 18.95 -4.76 -43.54
C TYR A 27 18.70 -4.00 -44.83
N ASP A 28 19.70 -3.88 -45.69
CA ASP A 28 19.72 -3.12 -46.93
C ASP A 28 19.79 -4.04 -48.20
N MET A 29 19.38 -3.49 -49.35
CA MET A 29 19.43 -4.21 -50.62
C MET A 29 20.84 -4.27 -51.22
N GLU A 30 21.75 -3.40 -50.79
CA GLU A 30 23.14 -3.33 -51.20
C GLU A 30 24.00 -4.40 -50.52
N GLU A 31 23.42 -5.17 -49.59
CA GLU A 31 24.10 -6.22 -48.82
C GLU A 31 25.31 -5.72 -48.01
N THR A 32 25.20 -4.48 -47.46
CA THR A 32 26.27 -3.85 -46.70
C THR A 32 26.08 -3.96 -45.19
N LEU A 33 24.81 -3.95 -44.72
CA LEU A 33 24.45 -3.99 -43.31
C LEU A 33 23.94 -5.37 -42.93
N VAL A 34 24.82 -6.22 -42.38
CA VAL A 34 24.47 -7.56 -41.93
C VAL A 34 23.47 -7.53 -40.79
N LYS A 35 22.34 -8.23 -40.93
CA LYS A 35 21.31 -8.41 -39.90
C LYS A 35 21.51 -9.69 -39.10
N GLU A 36 21.71 -10.81 -39.79
CA GLU A 36 21.98 -12.11 -39.17
C GLU A 36 23.07 -12.85 -39.90
N GLU A 37 23.89 -13.60 -39.17
CA GLU A 37 24.87 -14.53 -39.67
C GLU A 37 24.68 -15.88 -38.99
N TYR A 38 24.55 -16.96 -39.75
CA TYR A 38 24.47 -18.33 -39.23
C TYR A 38 25.01 -19.36 -40.21
N VAL A 39 25.28 -20.56 -39.68
CA VAL A 39 25.78 -21.68 -40.48
C VAL A 39 24.62 -22.56 -40.92
N ARG A 40 24.63 -22.98 -42.20
CA ARG A 40 23.69 -23.96 -42.75
C ARG A 40 24.44 -25.25 -43.03
N ILE A 41 23.90 -26.39 -42.55
CA ILE A 41 24.41 -27.73 -42.78
C ILE A 41 23.25 -28.58 -43.31
N ASN A 42 23.43 -29.21 -44.47
CA ASN A 42 22.40 -30.04 -45.14
C ASN A 42 21.05 -29.28 -45.30
N GLY A 43 21.11 -28.00 -45.68
CA GLY A 43 19.94 -27.15 -45.94
C GLY A 43 19.26 -26.57 -44.70
N LYS A 44 19.71 -26.89 -43.48
CA LYS A 44 19.16 -26.39 -42.20
C LYS A 44 20.18 -25.56 -41.47
N ALA A 45 19.70 -24.57 -40.75
CA ALA A 45 20.54 -23.78 -39.85
C ALA A 45 20.99 -24.64 -38.67
N ASN A 46 22.30 -24.76 -38.51
CA ASN A 46 22.97 -25.53 -37.46
C ASN A 46 24.23 -24.78 -37.01
N GLY A 47 24.43 -24.61 -35.71
CA GLY A 47 25.60 -23.92 -35.17
C GLY A 47 25.28 -22.54 -34.63
N VAL A 48 26.29 -21.69 -34.51
CA VAL A 48 26.17 -20.35 -33.94
C VAL A 48 25.37 -19.44 -34.85
N ILE A 49 24.42 -18.67 -34.28
CA ILE A 49 23.77 -17.56 -34.93
C ILE A 49 24.18 -16.25 -34.23
N LYS A 50 24.47 -15.23 -35.00
CA LYS A 50 24.77 -13.87 -34.58
C LYS A 50 23.74 -12.92 -35.17
N ARG A 51 23.28 -11.94 -34.39
CA ARG A 51 22.38 -10.87 -34.82
C ARG A 51 23.00 -9.54 -34.53
N TYR A 52 22.84 -8.64 -35.47
CA TYR A 52 23.39 -7.29 -35.40
C TYR A 52 22.26 -6.27 -35.47
N ASP A 53 22.48 -5.07 -34.93
CA ASP A 53 21.60 -3.90 -35.13
C ASP A 53 21.89 -3.21 -36.51
N GLU A 54 21.17 -2.12 -36.79
CA GLU A 54 21.35 -1.34 -38.03
C GLU A 54 22.66 -0.56 -38.07
N GLU A 55 23.32 -0.36 -36.94
CA GLU A 55 24.64 0.25 -36.77
C GLU A 55 25.78 -0.78 -36.93
N GLY A 56 25.45 -2.08 -37.02
CA GLY A 56 26.39 -3.19 -37.19
C GLY A 56 26.97 -3.74 -35.89
N ASN A 57 26.42 -3.33 -34.72
CA ASN A 57 26.84 -3.89 -33.44
C ASN A 57 26.22 -5.25 -33.19
N LEU A 58 26.96 -6.18 -32.60
CA LEU A 58 26.47 -7.50 -32.23
C LEU A 58 25.53 -7.37 -31.00
N VAL A 59 24.23 -7.67 -31.18
CA VAL A 59 23.21 -7.55 -30.15
C VAL A 59 22.70 -8.86 -29.60
N GLN A 60 22.92 -9.97 -30.32
CA GLN A 60 22.55 -11.30 -29.85
C GLN A 60 23.45 -12.39 -30.43
N ILE A 61 23.78 -13.38 -29.60
CA ILE A 61 24.45 -14.61 -30.00
C ILE A 61 23.70 -15.81 -29.44
N GLY A 62 23.59 -16.89 -30.21
CA GLY A 62 22.93 -18.11 -29.78
C GLY A 62 23.34 -19.31 -30.59
N TYR A 63 22.62 -20.41 -30.44
CA TYR A 63 22.87 -21.66 -31.19
C TYR A 63 21.56 -22.17 -31.80
N LEU A 64 21.66 -22.58 -33.08
CA LEU A 64 20.57 -23.24 -33.79
C LEU A 64 20.90 -24.71 -34.01
N GLN A 65 19.88 -25.54 -33.90
CA GLN A 65 19.94 -26.95 -34.25
C GLN A 65 18.72 -27.28 -35.11
N ASN A 66 18.95 -27.66 -36.37
CA ASN A 66 17.89 -27.98 -37.34
C ASN A 66 16.83 -26.87 -37.49
N ASP A 67 17.26 -25.61 -37.63
CA ASP A 67 16.45 -24.38 -37.71
C ASP A 67 15.78 -23.95 -36.39
N LEU A 68 15.95 -24.69 -35.30
CA LEU A 68 15.37 -24.41 -34.01
C LEU A 68 16.40 -23.80 -33.05
N ARG A 69 15.98 -22.84 -32.24
CA ARG A 69 16.82 -22.32 -31.13
C ARG A 69 17.08 -23.44 -30.15
N ASN A 70 18.36 -23.66 -29.83
CA ASN A 70 18.77 -24.67 -28.86
C ASN A 70 19.99 -24.20 -28.08
N GLY A 71 20.03 -24.45 -26.76
CA GLY A 71 21.07 -23.91 -25.91
C GLY A 71 20.82 -22.48 -25.48
N ILE A 72 21.86 -21.75 -25.09
CA ILE A 72 21.77 -20.41 -24.51
C ILE A 72 21.79 -19.36 -25.62
N PHE A 73 20.83 -18.44 -25.59
CA PHE A 73 20.84 -17.18 -26.32
C PHE A 73 21.23 -16.06 -25.38
N ALA A 74 22.24 -15.29 -25.77
CA ALA A 74 22.72 -14.12 -25.00
C ALA A 74 22.37 -12.84 -25.76
N ASP A 75 21.64 -11.93 -25.12
CA ASP A 75 21.45 -10.57 -25.58
C ASP A 75 22.62 -9.73 -25.07
N LEU A 76 23.15 -8.87 -25.92
CA LEU A 76 24.32 -8.04 -25.64
C LEU A 76 23.96 -6.56 -25.67
N ASP A 77 24.64 -5.79 -24.88
CA ASP A 77 24.61 -4.33 -24.96
C ASP A 77 25.38 -3.90 -26.24
N PRO A 78 24.77 -3.10 -27.12
CA PRO A 78 25.37 -2.74 -28.41
C PRO A 78 26.63 -1.86 -28.30
N GLU A 79 26.74 -1.07 -27.23
CA GLU A 79 27.84 -0.14 -27.03
C GLU A 79 29.05 -0.81 -26.37
N THR A 80 28.81 -1.67 -25.39
CA THR A 80 29.86 -2.29 -24.57
C THR A 80 30.18 -3.72 -24.96
N GLY A 81 29.23 -4.42 -25.62
CA GLY A 81 29.31 -5.85 -25.90
C GLY A 81 29.06 -6.73 -24.68
N ASP A 82 28.74 -6.14 -23.53
CA ASP A 82 28.44 -6.87 -22.28
C ASP A 82 27.16 -7.69 -22.44
N THR A 83 27.12 -8.88 -21.84
CA THR A 83 25.89 -9.67 -21.78
C THR A 83 24.89 -9.00 -20.83
N VAL A 84 23.73 -8.63 -21.36
CA VAL A 84 22.63 -8.06 -20.56
C VAL A 84 21.61 -9.11 -20.13
N ARG A 85 21.50 -10.21 -20.90
CA ARG A 85 20.58 -11.31 -20.57
C ARG A 85 21.00 -12.61 -21.25
N THR A 86 20.76 -13.74 -20.57
CA THR A 86 20.85 -15.08 -21.14
C THR A 86 19.52 -15.81 -21.01
N ILE A 87 19.11 -16.51 -22.09
CA ILE A 87 17.86 -17.27 -22.15
C ILE A 87 18.16 -18.64 -22.69
N PRO A 88 17.89 -19.74 -21.98
CA PRO A 88 18.02 -21.09 -22.47
C PRO A 88 16.81 -21.50 -23.32
N PHE A 89 17.08 -22.18 -24.42
CA PHE A 89 16.07 -22.75 -25.31
C PHE A 89 16.32 -24.25 -25.56
N VAL A 90 15.24 -25.00 -25.69
CA VAL A 90 15.17 -26.35 -26.19
C VAL A 90 14.13 -26.36 -27.31
N ASP A 91 14.53 -26.56 -28.53
CA ASP A 91 13.66 -26.62 -29.73
C ASP A 91 12.68 -25.42 -29.82
N ASN A 92 13.19 -24.18 -29.75
CA ASN A 92 12.47 -22.90 -29.71
C ASN A 92 11.69 -22.62 -28.44
N ILE A 93 11.65 -23.53 -27.48
CA ILE A 93 10.92 -23.39 -26.20
C ILE A 93 11.89 -22.87 -25.14
N ARG A 94 11.55 -21.76 -24.44
CA ARG A 94 12.34 -21.32 -23.28
C ARG A 94 12.21 -22.36 -22.16
N SER A 95 13.34 -22.94 -21.76
CA SER A 95 13.39 -24.01 -20.77
C SER A 95 14.71 -23.94 -19.99
N GLY A 96 14.66 -23.81 -18.68
CA GLY A 96 15.83 -23.68 -17.81
C GLY A 96 15.97 -22.28 -17.20
N GLU A 97 17.14 -22.00 -16.60
CA GLU A 97 17.42 -20.76 -15.89
C GLU A 97 17.87 -19.65 -16.85
N SER A 98 17.08 -18.56 -16.93
CA SER A 98 17.45 -17.30 -17.57
C SER A 98 18.08 -16.35 -16.55
N LYS A 99 19.07 -15.58 -16.98
CA LYS A 99 19.76 -14.57 -16.15
C LYS A 99 19.73 -13.22 -16.84
N SER A 100 19.50 -12.15 -16.11
CA SER A 100 19.81 -10.80 -16.53
C SER A 100 20.93 -10.23 -15.68
N PHE A 101 21.61 -9.22 -16.19
CA PHE A 101 22.82 -8.70 -15.57
C PHE A 101 22.76 -7.18 -15.45
N PHE A 102 23.38 -6.66 -14.40
CA PHE A 102 23.79 -5.27 -14.31
C PHE A 102 24.96 -4.99 -15.26
N PRO A 103 25.22 -3.72 -15.60
CA PRO A 103 26.49 -3.36 -16.24
C PRO A 103 27.68 -3.97 -15.51
N ARG A 104 28.70 -4.42 -16.25
CA ARG A 104 29.88 -5.13 -15.73
C ARG A 104 29.64 -6.56 -15.24
N GLY A 105 28.48 -7.15 -15.55
CA GLY A 105 28.25 -8.59 -15.51
C GLY A 105 27.82 -9.17 -14.15
N LYS A 106 27.48 -8.37 -13.16
CA LYS A 106 26.84 -8.89 -11.95
C LYS A 106 25.41 -9.33 -12.24
N ILE A 107 24.96 -10.43 -11.65
CA ILE A 107 23.58 -10.93 -11.82
C ILE A 107 22.61 -9.92 -11.23
N LYS A 108 21.61 -9.52 -12.04
CA LYS A 108 20.49 -8.67 -11.63
C LYS A 108 19.26 -9.50 -11.28
N GLN A 109 18.98 -10.54 -12.06
CA GLN A 109 17.83 -11.41 -11.83
C GLN A 109 18.09 -12.80 -12.41
N THR A 110 17.57 -13.82 -11.74
CA THR A 110 17.42 -15.16 -12.27
C THR A 110 15.93 -15.52 -12.35
N SER A 111 15.56 -16.33 -13.35
CA SER A 111 14.18 -16.84 -13.49
C SER A 111 14.18 -18.18 -14.20
N THR A 112 13.39 -19.12 -13.69
CA THR A 112 13.28 -20.46 -14.27
C THR A 112 12.11 -20.53 -15.22
N TYR A 113 12.39 -20.98 -16.46
CA TYR A 113 11.38 -21.21 -17.49
C TYR A 113 11.10 -22.70 -17.68
N SER A 114 9.82 -23.03 -17.89
CA SER A 114 9.33 -24.30 -18.41
C SER A 114 8.22 -24.01 -19.42
N ASP A 115 8.31 -24.57 -20.62
CA ASP A 115 7.34 -24.41 -21.69
C ASP A 115 6.99 -22.93 -22.01
N ASN A 116 8.03 -22.08 -22.15
CA ASN A 116 7.93 -20.65 -22.39
C ASN A 116 7.32 -19.82 -21.23
N GLN A 117 6.99 -20.43 -20.12
CA GLN A 117 6.42 -19.76 -18.94
C GLN A 117 7.43 -19.72 -17.81
N ILE A 118 7.38 -18.67 -17.01
CA ILE A 118 8.11 -18.63 -15.74
C ILE A 118 7.41 -19.63 -14.80
N ASN A 119 8.19 -20.61 -14.33
CA ASN A 119 7.71 -21.69 -13.49
C ASN A 119 8.84 -22.13 -12.55
N GLY A 120 8.79 -21.66 -11.32
CA GLY A 120 9.85 -21.78 -10.31
C GLY A 120 10.23 -20.45 -9.70
N GLU A 121 11.40 -20.40 -9.08
CA GLU A 121 11.86 -19.18 -8.40
C GLU A 121 12.27 -18.10 -9.40
N VAL A 122 11.89 -16.84 -9.07
CA VAL A 122 12.47 -15.63 -9.62
C VAL A 122 13.20 -14.94 -8.48
N ILE A 123 14.49 -14.68 -8.65
CA ILE A 123 15.32 -14.00 -7.65
C ILE A 123 15.90 -12.73 -8.27
N THR A 124 15.66 -11.60 -7.63
CA THR A 124 16.24 -10.29 -7.99
C THR A 124 17.32 -9.94 -6.98
N TYR A 125 18.38 -9.30 -7.45
CA TYR A 125 19.54 -8.94 -6.65
C TYR A 125 19.78 -7.44 -6.65
N TYR A 126 20.29 -6.90 -5.57
CA TYR A 126 20.94 -5.60 -5.53
C TYR A 126 22.24 -5.60 -6.33
N GLU A 127 22.74 -4.43 -6.71
CA GLU A 127 24.05 -4.31 -7.39
C GLU A 127 25.22 -4.75 -6.50
N SER A 128 25.05 -4.74 -5.18
CA SER A 128 25.98 -5.35 -4.20
C SER A 128 26.11 -6.86 -4.38
N GLY A 129 25.07 -7.54 -4.93
CA GLY A 129 24.96 -8.97 -5.06
C GLY A 129 24.11 -9.65 -3.99
N GLN A 130 23.60 -8.88 -3.03
CA GLN A 130 22.63 -9.37 -2.04
C GLN A 130 21.28 -9.62 -2.71
N ILE A 131 20.51 -10.59 -2.21
CA ILE A 131 19.15 -10.85 -2.68
C ILE A 131 18.26 -9.67 -2.29
N GLN A 132 17.48 -9.15 -3.24
CA GLN A 132 16.48 -8.12 -3.05
C GLN A 132 15.06 -8.71 -2.94
N ASP A 133 14.76 -9.67 -3.80
CA ASP A 133 13.44 -10.34 -3.86
C ASP A 133 13.62 -11.81 -4.26
N LYS A 134 12.80 -12.66 -3.67
CA LYS A 134 12.71 -14.08 -4.00
C LYS A 134 11.25 -14.49 -4.03
N THR A 135 10.71 -14.74 -5.20
CA THR A 135 9.30 -15.04 -5.41
C THR A 135 9.12 -16.34 -6.20
N LEU A 136 8.23 -17.20 -5.72
CA LEU A 136 7.83 -18.41 -6.43
C LEU A 136 6.75 -18.10 -7.46
N PHE A 137 6.95 -18.58 -8.71
CA PHE A 137 6.04 -18.41 -9.83
C PHE A 137 5.49 -19.76 -10.31
N LEU A 138 4.24 -19.73 -10.73
CA LEU A 138 3.59 -20.81 -11.46
C LEU A 138 2.87 -20.21 -12.68
N LYS A 139 3.23 -20.66 -13.88
CA LYS A 139 2.62 -20.19 -15.15
C LYS A 139 2.59 -18.66 -15.28
N ASN A 140 3.74 -18.01 -15.09
CA ASN A 140 3.94 -16.55 -15.13
C ASN A 140 3.25 -15.74 -14.04
N LYS A 141 2.66 -16.37 -13.01
CA LYS A 141 2.01 -15.67 -11.89
C LYS A 141 2.73 -16.00 -10.59
N PRO A 142 2.93 -15.03 -9.69
CA PRO A 142 3.34 -15.32 -8.33
C PRO A 142 2.39 -16.35 -7.71
N ASN A 143 2.95 -17.43 -7.13
CA ASN A 143 2.19 -18.51 -6.52
C ASN A 143 3.04 -19.25 -5.48
N GLY A 144 2.74 -19.03 -4.22
CA GLY A 144 3.54 -19.46 -3.08
C GLY A 144 4.19 -18.30 -2.36
N LEU A 145 5.29 -18.58 -1.66
CA LEU A 145 6.00 -17.59 -0.85
C LEU A 145 6.75 -16.57 -1.71
N SER A 146 6.65 -15.30 -1.32
CA SER A 146 7.50 -14.20 -1.77
C SER A 146 8.17 -13.56 -0.56
N GLU A 147 9.45 -13.30 -0.64
CA GLU A 147 10.27 -12.68 0.38
C GLU A 147 11.06 -11.54 -0.23
N THR A 148 11.06 -10.38 0.43
CA THR A 148 11.91 -9.25 0.07
C THR A 148 12.92 -8.99 1.17
N PHE A 149 14.06 -8.40 0.80
CA PHE A 149 15.16 -8.16 1.71
C PHE A 149 15.70 -6.75 1.54
N TYR A 150 16.19 -6.17 2.59
CA TYR A 150 16.99 -4.95 2.58
C TYR A 150 18.39 -5.25 2.00
N GLU A 151 19.11 -4.23 1.57
CA GLU A 151 20.47 -4.40 1.06
C GLU A 151 21.45 -4.85 2.15
N SER A 152 21.11 -4.69 3.43
CA SER A 152 21.80 -5.29 4.59
C SER A 152 21.73 -6.82 4.60
N GLY A 153 20.76 -7.42 3.87
CA GLY A 153 20.44 -8.84 3.86
C GLY A 153 19.35 -9.23 4.86
N ASN A 154 18.87 -8.32 5.69
CA ASN A 154 17.77 -8.58 6.60
C ASN A 154 16.45 -8.64 5.84
N GLN A 155 15.52 -9.49 6.31
CA GLN A 155 14.19 -9.63 5.70
C GLN A 155 13.40 -8.33 5.83
N ALA A 156 12.82 -7.85 4.71
CA ALA A 156 11.97 -6.65 4.66
C ALA A 156 10.49 -7.01 4.65
N SER A 157 10.11 -8.08 3.90
CA SER A 157 8.74 -8.57 3.92
C SER A 157 8.65 -10.04 3.57
N LYS A 158 7.50 -10.62 3.90
CA LYS A 158 7.16 -12.00 3.60
C LYS A 158 5.66 -12.10 3.34
N VAL A 159 5.28 -12.68 2.21
CA VAL A 159 3.88 -12.78 1.80
C VAL A 159 3.64 -14.07 1.01
N ASN A 160 2.44 -14.63 1.16
CA ASN A 160 2.01 -15.75 0.33
C ASN A 160 1.11 -15.26 -0.81
N PHE A 161 1.35 -15.83 -2.00
CA PHE A 161 0.54 -15.60 -3.19
C PHE A 161 -0.22 -16.86 -3.60
N SER A 162 -1.41 -16.66 -4.16
CA SER A 162 -2.15 -17.64 -4.94
C SER A 162 -2.62 -16.99 -6.23
N GLU A 163 -2.22 -17.54 -7.37
CA GLU A 163 -2.55 -17.04 -8.72
C GLU A 163 -2.32 -15.52 -8.92
N GLY A 164 -1.28 -14.97 -8.29
CA GLY A 164 -0.88 -13.56 -8.41
C GLY A 164 -1.58 -12.61 -7.44
N ARG A 165 -2.34 -13.13 -6.47
CA ARG A 165 -2.98 -12.35 -5.40
C ARG A 165 -2.42 -12.75 -4.04
N TYR A 166 -2.38 -11.81 -3.12
CA TYR A 166 -2.05 -12.13 -1.72
C TYR A 166 -3.07 -13.11 -1.16
N ASN A 167 -2.60 -14.20 -0.56
CA ASN A 167 -3.45 -15.24 0.01
C ASN A 167 -2.71 -15.94 1.15
N GLY A 168 -3.14 -15.68 2.38
CA GLY A 168 -2.48 -16.13 3.60
C GLY A 168 -1.77 -15.00 4.34
N SER A 169 -0.72 -15.34 5.09
CA SER A 169 0.00 -14.39 5.94
C SER A 169 0.80 -13.35 5.13
N PHE A 170 0.84 -12.14 5.69
CA PHE A 170 1.73 -11.06 5.31
C PHE A 170 2.46 -10.56 6.54
N GLU A 171 3.76 -10.39 6.45
CA GLU A 171 4.60 -9.79 7.48
C GLU A 171 5.55 -8.77 6.85
N GLU A 172 5.71 -7.61 7.49
CA GLU A 172 6.66 -6.58 7.12
C GLU A 172 7.57 -6.30 8.31
N PHE A 173 8.85 -6.05 8.03
CA PHE A 173 9.89 -5.87 9.03
C PHE A 173 10.67 -4.59 8.76
N ALA A 174 11.17 -3.96 9.81
CA ALA A 174 12.23 -2.97 9.73
C ALA A 174 13.59 -3.64 9.46
N ASP A 175 14.57 -2.87 9.03
CA ASP A 175 15.92 -3.39 8.71
C ASP A 175 16.65 -3.98 9.94
N ASN A 176 16.24 -3.63 11.15
CA ASN A 176 16.74 -4.25 12.38
C ASN A 176 16.04 -5.60 12.72
N GLY A 177 15.11 -6.08 11.88
CA GLY A 177 14.33 -7.30 12.07
C GLY A 177 13.08 -7.15 12.95
N GLN A 178 12.78 -5.94 13.43
CA GLN A 178 11.56 -5.66 14.16
C GLN A 178 10.36 -5.78 13.24
N ILE A 179 9.32 -6.53 13.63
CA ILE A 179 8.07 -6.60 12.90
C ILE A 179 7.34 -5.25 12.94
N LEU A 180 6.89 -4.79 11.78
CA LEU A 180 6.12 -3.55 11.62
C LEU A 180 4.64 -3.82 11.34
N VAL A 181 4.36 -4.86 10.55
CA VAL A 181 2.99 -5.24 10.18
C VAL A 181 2.87 -6.77 10.19
N SER A 182 1.76 -7.26 10.73
CA SER A 182 1.30 -8.65 10.57
C SER A 182 -0.16 -8.63 10.14
N ALA A 183 -0.49 -9.31 9.05
CA ALA A 183 -1.82 -9.34 8.49
C ALA A 183 -2.13 -10.69 7.82
N ASN A 184 -3.40 -10.92 7.49
CA ASN A 184 -3.84 -12.03 6.66
C ASN A 184 -4.66 -11.52 5.48
N TYR A 185 -4.47 -12.17 4.33
CA TYR A 185 -5.17 -11.88 3.09
C TYR A 185 -5.90 -13.11 2.56
N GLU A 186 -7.03 -12.89 1.92
CA GLU A 186 -7.77 -13.88 1.13
C GLU A 186 -8.15 -13.25 -0.21
N ASP A 187 -7.73 -13.86 -1.32
CA ASP A 187 -7.96 -13.36 -2.69
C ASP A 187 -7.54 -11.90 -2.93
N GLY A 188 -6.50 -11.42 -2.23
CA GLY A 188 -5.96 -10.07 -2.33
C GLY A 188 -6.59 -9.05 -1.39
N GLU A 189 -7.59 -9.44 -0.60
CA GLU A 189 -8.25 -8.57 0.38
C GLU A 189 -7.82 -8.92 1.81
N LEU A 190 -7.68 -7.92 2.68
CA LEU A 190 -7.45 -8.13 4.11
C LEU A 190 -8.59 -8.98 4.69
N ASN A 191 -8.27 -10.11 5.32
CA ASN A 191 -9.24 -11.01 5.92
C ASN A 191 -8.68 -11.62 7.21
N GLY A 192 -9.22 -11.21 8.34
CA GLY A 192 -8.70 -11.50 9.67
C GLY A 192 -8.05 -10.28 10.32
N ARG A 193 -7.14 -10.53 11.25
CA ARG A 193 -6.49 -9.49 12.03
C ARG A 193 -5.30 -8.89 11.31
N GLU A 194 -5.23 -7.56 11.29
CA GLU A 194 -4.03 -6.77 11.04
C GLU A 194 -3.53 -6.21 12.36
N THR A 195 -2.23 -6.36 12.62
CA THR A 195 -1.55 -5.73 13.74
C THR A 195 -0.39 -4.91 13.19
N GLN A 196 -0.35 -3.62 13.54
CA GLN A 196 0.76 -2.74 13.22
C GLN A 196 1.53 -2.42 14.49
N TYR A 197 2.82 -2.19 14.35
CA TYR A 197 3.73 -1.94 15.46
C TYR A 197 4.51 -0.64 15.24
N PHE A 198 4.86 0.02 16.30
CA PHE A 198 5.87 1.08 16.31
C PHE A 198 7.27 0.46 16.12
N GLU A 199 8.25 1.29 15.76
CA GLU A 199 9.64 0.86 15.56
C GLU A 199 10.29 0.25 16.83
N ASP A 200 9.79 0.58 18.02
CA ASP A 200 10.21 0.01 19.31
C ASP A 200 9.53 -1.33 19.66
N GLY A 201 8.61 -1.81 18.79
CA GLY A 201 7.89 -3.07 18.94
C GLY A 201 6.60 -2.98 19.74
N GLN A 202 6.21 -1.81 20.22
CA GLN A 202 4.90 -1.64 20.84
C GLN A 202 3.80 -1.69 19.77
N ILE A 203 2.61 -2.17 20.16
CA ILE A 203 1.46 -2.25 19.24
C ILE A 203 0.94 -0.83 18.95
N LEU A 204 0.94 -0.45 17.68
CA LEU A 204 0.31 0.76 17.17
C LEU A 204 -1.20 0.54 16.98
N SER A 205 -1.58 -0.56 16.31
CA SER A 205 -3.00 -0.84 16.05
C SER A 205 -3.29 -2.34 15.99
N VAL A 206 -4.53 -2.70 16.35
CA VAL A 206 -5.13 -4.02 16.13
C VAL A 206 -6.49 -3.82 15.49
N ILE A 207 -6.63 -4.30 14.27
CA ILE A 207 -7.84 -4.08 13.48
C ILE A 207 -8.26 -5.40 12.83
N ASP A 208 -9.53 -5.76 13.01
CA ASP A 208 -10.09 -6.96 12.38
C ASP A 208 -10.85 -6.61 11.10
N TYR A 209 -10.58 -7.37 10.03
CA TYR A 209 -11.18 -7.22 8.71
C TYR A 209 -11.89 -8.48 8.25
N SER A 210 -12.92 -8.29 7.45
CA SER A 210 -13.56 -9.34 6.66
C SER A 210 -13.73 -8.85 5.23
N LYS A 211 -13.02 -9.47 4.28
CA LYS A 211 -13.02 -9.11 2.86
C LYS A 211 -12.76 -7.61 2.64
N GLY A 212 -11.69 -7.09 3.22
CA GLY A 212 -11.26 -5.70 3.11
C GLY A 212 -12.10 -4.68 3.90
N VAL A 213 -13.14 -5.13 4.61
CA VAL A 213 -14.04 -4.26 5.38
C VAL A 213 -13.82 -4.46 6.87
N LEU A 214 -13.82 -3.38 7.65
CA LEU A 214 -13.72 -3.44 9.12
C LEU A 214 -14.85 -4.32 9.69
N ASP A 215 -14.51 -5.41 10.39
CA ASP A 215 -15.48 -6.31 11.01
C ASP A 215 -14.85 -7.02 12.22
N GLY A 216 -15.05 -6.46 13.39
CA GLY A 216 -14.48 -6.92 14.64
C GLY A 216 -13.78 -5.82 15.43
N VAL A 217 -12.70 -6.16 16.10
CA VAL A 217 -11.92 -5.26 16.98
C VAL A 217 -11.31 -4.10 16.19
N TYR A 218 -11.33 -2.92 16.81
CA TYR A 218 -10.64 -1.73 16.35
C TYR A 218 -9.94 -1.07 17.53
N GLU A 219 -8.61 -1.14 17.54
CA GLU A 219 -7.77 -0.60 18.60
C GLU A 219 -6.62 0.21 18.02
N LEU A 220 -6.41 1.41 18.58
CA LEU A 220 -5.24 2.26 18.33
C LEU A 220 -4.56 2.59 19.64
N ASN A 221 -3.25 2.72 19.63
CA ASN A 221 -2.44 3.12 20.77
C ASN A 221 -1.58 4.33 20.44
N TYR A 222 -1.31 5.13 21.46
CA TYR A 222 -0.24 6.13 21.45
C TYR A 222 1.15 5.46 21.45
N PRO A 223 2.23 6.21 21.10
CA PRO A 223 3.59 5.67 21.09
C PRO A 223 4.10 5.15 22.44
N ASP A 224 3.48 5.55 23.56
CA ASP A 224 3.78 5.04 24.90
C ASP A 224 3.04 3.73 25.24
N GLY A 225 2.29 3.18 24.28
CA GLY A 225 1.49 1.97 24.42
C GLY A 225 0.13 2.19 25.12
N SER A 226 -0.16 3.38 25.60
CA SER A 226 -1.47 3.69 26.17
C SER A 226 -2.56 3.73 25.08
N PRO A 227 -3.81 3.40 25.41
CA PRO A 227 -4.89 3.38 24.44
C PRO A 227 -5.20 4.78 23.92
N GLU A 228 -5.31 4.92 22.60
CA GLU A 228 -5.84 6.10 21.91
C GLU A 228 -7.32 5.93 21.56
N ARG A 229 -7.68 4.74 21.03
CA ARG A 229 -9.06 4.43 20.66
C ARG A 229 -9.36 2.95 20.80
N ARG A 230 -10.54 2.62 21.28
CA ARG A 230 -11.05 1.25 21.45
C ARG A 230 -12.48 1.18 20.96
N GLY A 231 -12.83 0.13 20.19
CA GLY A 231 -14.19 -0.10 19.76
C GLY A 231 -14.32 -1.34 18.90
N ASN A 232 -15.50 -1.52 18.35
CA ASN A 232 -15.80 -2.59 17.42
C ASN A 232 -16.51 -2.05 16.20
N TYR A 233 -16.26 -2.70 15.06
CA TYR A 233 -16.93 -2.45 13.80
C TYR A 233 -17.66 -3.71 13.32
N LYS A 234 -18.73 -3.51 12.60
CA LYS A 234 -19.45 -4.58 11.91
C LYS A 234 -19.84 -4.14 10.51
N LYS A 235 -19.29 -4.82 9.50
CA LYS A 235 -19.51 -4.48 8.09
C LYS A 235 -19.20 -3.02 7.78
N GLY A 236 -18.12 -2.48 8.34
CA GLY A 236 -17.65 -1.11 8.15
C GLY A 236 -18.32 -0.04 9.03
N TYR A 237 -19.28 -0.43 9.85
CA TYR A 237 -20.00 0.49 10.74
C TYR A 237 -19.62 0.28 12.19
N GLU A 238 -19.57 1.36 12.96
CA GLU A 238 -19.38 1.31 14.41
C GLU A 238 -20.52 0.48 15.06
N GLU A 239 -20.13 -0.43 15.96
CA GLU A 239 -21.06 -1.33 16.66
C GLU A 239 -20.65 -1.48 18.12
N GLY A 240 -21.57 -1.15 19.03
CA GLY A 240 -21.30 -1.16 20.46
C GLY A 240 -20.61 0.10 20.95
N GLU A 241 -19.86 -0.01 22.04
CA GLU A 241 -19.16 1.13 22.65
C GLU A 241 -17.89 1.48 21.85
N LEU A 242 -17.69 2.78 21.63
CA LEU A 242 -16.49 3.37 21.06
C LEU A 242 -15.95 4.41 22.04
N ILE A 243 -14.68 4.27 22.43
CA ILE A 243 -14.01 5.14 23.38
C ILE A 243 -12.72 5.65 22.77
N SER A 244 -12.51 6.97 22.84
CA SER A 244 -11.22 7.61 22.58
C SER A 244 -10.65 8.17 23.87
N TYR A 245 -9.33 8.26 23.97
CA TYR A 245 -8.63 8.67 25.18
C TYR A 245 -7.71 9.85 24.90
N HIS A 246 -7.50 10.68 25.90
CA HIS A 246 -6.43 11.67 25.94
C HIS A 246 -5.07 10.97 26.16
N PRO A 247 -3.94 11.61 25.79
CA PRO A 247 -2.61 11.06 26.08
C PRO A 247 -2.31 10.82 27.59
N ASN A 248 -3.08 11.44 28.50
CA ASN A 248 -2.99 11.18 29.93
C ASN A 248 -3.81 9.95 30.40
N GLY A 249 -4.35 9.16 29.47
CA GLY A 249 -5.14 7.96 29.72
C GLY A 249 -6.59 8.17 30.11
N LYS A 250 -7.04 9.42 30.31
CA LYS A 250 -8.45 9.72 30.60
C LYS A 250 -9.27 9.68 29.31
N VAL A 251 -10.55 9.35 29.46
CA VAL A 251 -11.49 9.34 28.33
C VAL A 251 -11.57 10.73 27.70
N LEU A 252 -11.41 10.80 26.39
CA LEU A 252 -11.63 11.99 25.56
C LEU A 252 -13.08 12.03 25.05
N GLU A 253 -13.55 10.92 24.51
CA GLU A 253 -14.90 10.80 23.97
C GLU A 253 -15.40 9.37 24.10
N ARG A 254 -16.68 9.20 24.36
CA ARG A 254 -17.35 7.90 24.30
C ARG A 254 -18.74 7.98 23.70
N GLY A 255 -19.15 6.89 23.04
CA GLY A 255 -20.51 6.72 22.52
C GLY A 255 -20.83 5.25 22.36
N VAL A 256 -22.13 4.95 22.22
CA VAL A 256 -22.62 3.60 21.93
C VAL A 256 -23.38 3.65 20.62
N PHE A 257 -22.95 2.82 19.68
CA PHE A 257 -23.40 2.85 18.30
C PHE A 257 -24.03 1.51 17.89
N LYS A 258 -24.94 1.59 16.93
CA LYS A 258 -25.50 0.44 16.21
C LYS A 258 -25.57 0.77 14.73
N LYS A 259 -24.82 0.05 13.92
CA LYS A 259 -24.68 0.33 12.48
C LYS A 259 -24.26 1.78 12.21
N GLY A 260 -23.32 2.33 12.98
CA GLY A 260 -22.85 3.70 12.87
C GLY A 260 -23.78 4.78 13.41
N ILE A 261 -24.95 4.41 13.92
CA ILE A 261 -25.95 5.32 14.51
C ILE A 261 -25.76 5.34 16.03
N PRO A 262 -25.55 6.51 16.65
CA PRO A 262 -25.48 6.60 18.10
C PRO A 262 -26.87 6.27 18.70
N ILE A 263 -26.89 5.29 19.63
CA ILE A 263 -28.11 4.82 20.31
C ILE A 263 -28.21 5.29 21.77
N GLN A 264 -27.19 5.97 22.24
CA GLN A 264 -27.09 6.64 23.53
C GLN A 264 -26.46 8.00 23.32
N PRO A 265 -26.59 8.94 24.29
CA PRO A 265 -25.86 10.20 24.26
C PRO A 265 -24.34 9.95 24.13
N THR A 266 -23.66 10.74 23.28
CA THR A 266 -22.20 10.77 23.24
C THR A 266 -21.70 11.84 24.19
N GLU A 267 -20.56 11.57 24.84
CA GLU A 267 -19.96 12.47 25.80
C GLU A 267 -18.48 12.71 25.46
N LYS A 268 -18.09 13.98 25.45
CA LYS A 268 -16.70 14.40 25.31
C LYS A 268 -16.22 15.01 26.62
N TYR A 269 -14.96 14.81 26.95
CA TYR A 269 -14.39 15.16 28.24
C TYR A 269 -13.13 16.02 28.09
N TYR A 270 -12.93 16.93 29.00
CA TYR A 270 -11.66 17.63 29.20
C TYR A 270 -10.54 16.65 29.62
N PRO A 271 -9.27 17.03 29.45
CA PRO A 271 -8.14 16.24 29.98
C PRO A 271 -8.18 16.03 31.50
N SER A 272 -8.93 16.87 32.24
CA SER A 272 -9.22 16.69 33.67
C SER A 272 -10.16 15.51 33.95
N GLY A 273 -10.90 15.04 32.94
CA GLY A 273 -11.93 14.00 33.02
C GLY A 273 -13.32 14.52 33.34
N LYS A 274 -13.52 15.85 33.39
CA LYS A 274 -14.85 16.46 33.50
C LYS A 274 -15.51 16.52 32.12
N VAL A 275 -16.85 16.46 32.10
CA VAL A 275 -17.63 16.53 30.84
C VAL A 275 -17.44 17.92 30.22
N GLU A 276 -17.03 17.92 28.93
CA GLU A 276 -16.92 19.10 28.07
C GLU A 276 -18.21 19.28 27.24
N GLN A 277 -18.72 18.17 26.70
CA GLN A 277 -19.87 18.20 25.81
C GLN A 277 -20.71 16.93 25.95
N LYS A 278 -22.02 17.07 25.84
CA LYS A 278 -22.97 15.96 25.73
C LYS A 278 -23.90 16.18 24.55
N LYS A 279 -24.01 15.20 23.66
CA LYS A 279 -24.95 15.20 22.54
C LYS A 279 -25.97 14.09 22.71
N THR A 280 -27.23 14.42 22.50
CA THR A 280 -28.35 13.46 22.53
C THR A 280 -28.96 13.34 21.14
N PHE A 281 -29.38 12.15 20.81
CA PHE A 281 -29.88 11.80 19.48
C PHE A 281 -31.27 11.20 19.58
N ASP A 282 -32.04 11.30 18.50
CA ASP A 282 -33.28 10.53 18.31
C ASP A 282 -32.95 9.09 17.85
N LYS A 283 -33.99 8.29 17.67
CA LYS A 283 -33.88 6.89 17.24
C LYS A 283 -33.28 6.70 15.84
N ASP A 284 -33.27 7.74 15.03
CA ASP A 284 -32.73 7.74 13.66
C ASP A 284 -31.31 8.33 13.59
N GLY A 285 -30.72 8.72 14.76
CA GLY A 285 -29.39 9.27 14.89
C GLY A 285 -29.31 10.78 14.61
N ASN A 286 -30.45 11.48 14.48
CA ASN A 286 -30.41 12.93 14.36
C ASN A 286 -30.16 13.55 15.74
N ARG A 287 -29.26 14.52 15.78
CA ARG A 287 -28.98 15.27 17.01
C ARG A 287 -30.22 16.09 17.40
N ILE A 288 -30.65 15.97 18.65
CA ILE A 288 -31.80 16.68 19.22
C ILE A 288 -31.39 17.70 20.29
N LEU A 289 -30.28 17.44 21.00
CA LEU A 289 -29.77 18.32 22.08
C LEU A 289 -28.23 18.24 22.10
N GLU A 290 -27.60 19.38 22.32
CA GLU A 290 -26.18 19.49 22.65
C GLU A 290 -26.01 20.41 23.84
N ILE A 291 -25.27 19.95 24.84
CA ILE A 291 -24.92 20.75 26.04
C ILE A 291 -23.40 20.82 26.11
N ASN A 292 -22.87 22.01 26.23
CA ASN A 292 -21.46 22.28 26.45
C ASN A 292 -21.24 22.83 27.84
N TYR A 293 -20.15 22.42 28.47
CA TYR A 293 -19.82 22.76 29.83
C TYR A 293 -18.45 23.42 29.92
N TYR A 294 -18.27 24.30 30.87
CA TYR A 294 -16.95 24.73 31.30
C TYR A 294 -16.28 23.65 32.16
N GLU A 295 -14.97 23.71 32.28
CA GLU A 295 -14.20 22.73 33.06
C GLU A 295 -14.55 22.73 34.56
N ASN A 296 -15.16 23.81 35.10
CA ASN A 296 -15.70 23.84 36.45
C ASN A 296 -17.03 23.09 36.60
N GLY A 297 -17.62 22.61 35.47
CA GLY A 297 -18.89 21.88 35.44
C GLY A 297 -20.13 22.73 35.21
N GLN A 298 -19.98 24.06 35.16
CA GLN A 298 -21.08 24.96 34.82
C GLN A 298 -21.43 24.81 33.33
N VAL A 299 -22.74 24.93 33.04
CA VAL A 299 -23.20 24.92 31.64
C VAL A 299 -22.68 26.17 30.94
N TYR A 300 -22.00 25.98 29.80
CA TYR A 300 -21.65 27.08 28.90
C TYR A 300 -22.85 27.44 28.03
N PHE A 301 -23.42 26.47 27.31
CA PHE A 301 -24.70 26.62 26.61
C PHE A 301 -25.37 25.26 26.38
N ALA A 302 -26.67 25.31 26.09
CA ALA A 302 -27.45 24.20 25.57
C ALA A 302 -28.21 24.64 24.34
N ILE A 303 -28.17 23.79 23.29
CA ILE A 303 -28.83 24.05 22.00
C ILE A 303 -29.69 22.86 21.59
N ASN A 304 -30.95 23.12 21.26
CA ASN A 304 -31.85 22.13 20.67
C ASN A 304 -31.74 22.10 19.18
N TYR A 305 -32.01 20.94 18.62
CA TYR A 305 -31.98 20.69 17.16
C TYR A 305 -33.31 20.08 16.70
N LEU A 306 -33.73 20.48 15.49
CA LEU A 306 -34.79 19.86 14.74
C LEU A 306 -34.25 19.53 13.34
N ASN A 307 -34.33 18.27 12.96
CA ASN A 307 -33.74 17.78 11.70
C ASN A 307 -32.26 18.18 11.53
N ASN A 308 -31.45 18.01 12.59
CA ASN A 308 -30.05 18.39 12.68
C ASN A 308 -29.76 19.91 12.51
N LYS A 309 -30.78 20.77 12.56
CA LYS A 309 -30.63 22.23 12.50
C LYS A 309 -30.95 22.84 13.84
N ALA A 310 -30.11 23.80 14.28
CA ALA A 310 -30.32 24.54 15.51
C ALA A 310 -31.71 25.19 15.54
N GLN A 311 -32.41 25.09 16.65
CA GLN A 311 -33.77 25.56 16.78
C GLN A 311 -34.05 26.11 18.20
N GLY A 312 -34.74 27.25 18.30
CA GLY A 312 -35.21 27.84 19.53
C GLY A 312 -34.18 28.74 20.20
N GLU A 313 -34.39 28.98 21.49
CA GLU A 313 -33.55 29.83 22.32
C GLU A 313 -32.32 29.09 22.84
N VAL A 314 -31.17 29.73 22.75
CA VAL A 314 -29.89 29.28 23.33
C VAL A 314 -29.44 30.33 24.32
N ARG A 315 -29.31 29.92 25.58
CA ARG A 315 -28.73 30.74 26.64
C ARG A 315 -27.25 30.38 26.79
N ILE A 316 -26.43 31.42 26.79
CA ILE A 316 -24.98 31.32 26.94
C ILE A 316 -24.65 31.91 28.30
N PHE A 317 -23.93 31.15 29.10
CA PHE A 317 -23.56 31.52 30.47
C PHE A 317 -22.05 31.74 30.57
N ARG A 318 -21.63 32.57 31.51
CA ARG A 318 -20.22 32.67 31.92
C ARG A 318 -19.82 31.49 32.81
N ALA A 319 -18.55 31.39 33.10
CA ALA A 319 -18.01 30.32 33.93
C ALA A 319 -18.45 30.37 35.41
N ASP A 320 -18.93 31.52 35.90
CA ASP A 320 -19.55 31.70 37.22
C ASP A 320 -21.04 31.33 37.23
N GLY A 321 -21.61 31.04 36.07
CA GLY A 321 -23.01 30.67 35.87
C GLY A 321 -23.92 31.84 35.57
N SER A 322 -23.44 33.12 35.56
CA SER A 322 -24.25 34.30 35.20
C SER A 322 -24.57 34.29 33.70
N LEU A 323 -25.77 34.79 33.37
CA LEU A 323 -26.22 34.87 31.97
C LEU A 323 -25.37 35.90 31.19
N GLU A 324 -24.81 35.50 30.07
CA GLU A 324 -24.02 36.36 29.20
C GLU A 324 -24.79 36.80 27.96
N GLU A 325 -25.50 35.85 27.34
CA GLU A 325 -26.13 36.10 26.05
C GLU A 325 -27.33 35.17 25.83
N ILE A 326 -28.34 35.67 25.09
CA ILE A 326 -29.44 34.87 24.56
C ILE A 326 -29.43 34.99 23.03
N ARG A 327 -29.33 33.86 22.34
CA ARG A 327 -29.48 33.73 20.88
C ARG A 327 -30.74 32.96 20.53
N ARG A 328 -31.34 33.29 19.40
CA ARG A 328 -32.48 32.54 18.90
C ARG A 328 -32.20 32.00 17.51
N PHE A 329 -32.56 30.77 17.25
CA PHE A 329 -32.32 30.06 16.01
C PHE A 329 -33.63 29.53 15.43
N GLN A 330 -33.72 29.61 14.09
CA GLN A 330 -34.75 28.99 13.29
C GLN A 330 -34.10 28.33 12.07
N GLU A 331 -34.34 27.03 11.87
CA GLU A 331 -33.75 26.22 10.77
C GLU A 331 -32.23 26.36 10.67
N GLY A 332 -31.52 26.41 11.77
CA GLY A 332 -30.08 26.50 11.86
C GLY A 332 -29.49 27.90 11.69
N LYS A 333 -30.33 28.93 11.49
CA LYS A 333 -29.89 30.31 11.30
C LYS A 333 -30.35 31.19 12.47
N MET A 334 -29.54 32.18 12.82
CA MET A 334 -29.99 33.19 13.83
C MET A 334 -31.23 33.90 13.28
N HIS A 335 -32.26 33.97 14.15
CA HIS A 335 -33.53 34.58 13.80
C HIS A 335 -34.19 35.16 15.06
N GLY A 336 -34.58 36.43 15.04
CA GLY A 336 -35.12 37.13 16.18
C GLY A 336 -34.07 37.94 16.95
N LYS A 337 -34.30 38.11 18.23
CA LYS A 337 -33.43 38.90 19.11
C LYS A 337 -32.20 38.13 19.52
N ARG A 338 -31.06 38.84 19.58
CA ARG A 338 -29.83 38.46 20.25
C ARG A 338 -29.62 39.50 21.37
N GLU A 339 -29.58 39.03 22.62
CA GLU A 339 -29.56 39.86 23.81
C GLU A 339 -28.28 39.61 24.60
N PHE A 340 -27.62 40.69 25.04
CA PHE A 340 -26.34 40.64 25.76
C PHE A 340 -26.56 41.19 27.17
N PHE A 341 -25.94 40.59 28.16
CA PHE A 341 -26.09 40.88 29.57
C PHE A 341 -24.72 41.17 30.21
N ASP A 342 -24.73 42.10 31.20
CA ASP A 342 -23.56 42.35 32.03
C ASP A 342 -23.39 41.27 33.14
N GLU A 343 -22.39 41.42 34.01
CA GLU A 343 -22.10 40.48 35.11
C GLU A 343 -23.20 40.47 36.17
N ASN A 344 -24.05 41.50 36.24
CA ASN A 344 -25.22 41.56 37.12
C ASN A 344 -26.51 41.11 36.44
N GLU A 345 -26.39 40.50 35.24
CA GLU A 345 -27.49 40.05 34.40
C GLU A 345 -28.43 41.17 33.91
N ASN A 346 -27.96 42.42 33.83
CA ASN A 346 -28.71 43.50 33.24
C ASN A 346 -28.53 43.48 31.70
N LEU A 347 -29.62 43.67 30.96
CA LEU A 347 -29.59 43.77 29.52
C LEU A 347 -28.80 45.00 29.07
N THR A 348 -27.71 44.81 28.34
CA THR A 348 -26.85 45.90 27.88
C THR A 348 -27.01 46.20 26.39
N LYS A 349 -27.40 45.21 25.59
CA LYS A 349 -27.52 45.37 24.12
C LYS A 349 -28.52 44.38 23.55
N THR A 350 -29.26 44.81 22.55
CA THR A 350 -30.11 43.93 21.73
C THR A 350 -29.75 44.14 20.24
N GLU A 351 -29.60 43.04 19.53
CA GLU A 351 -29.45 42.99 18.10
C GLU A 351 -30.59 42.17 17.48
N PHE A 352 -30.95 42.41 16.24
CA PHE A 352 -32.01 41.70 15.54
C PHE A 352 -31.45 40.96 14.35
N TYR A 353 -31.93 39.75 14.11
CA TYR A 353 -31.48 38.89 13.03
C TYR A 353 -32.68 38.32 12.27
N GLU A 354 -32.56 38.24 10.96
CA GLU A 354 -33.50 37.53 10.08
C GLU A 354 -32.73 36.60 9.14
N LYS A 355 -33.05 35.32 9.23
CA LYS A 355 -32.40 34.26 8.43
C LYS A 355 -30.87 34.31 8.43
N GLY A 356 -30.26 34.65 9.55
CA GLY A 356 -28.82 34.72 9.77
C GLY A 356 -28.20 36.12 9.54
N ASN A 357 -28.90 37.04 8.93
CA ASN A 357 -28.42 38.39 8.70
C ASN A 357 -28.87 39.35 9.82
N LYS A 358 -27.94 40.21 10.24
CA LYS A 358 -28.30 41.30 11.17
C LYS A 358 -29.17 42.33 10.45
N THR A 359 -30.23 42.79 11.13
CA THR A 359 -31.15 43.78 10.60
C THR A 359 -31.08 45.06 11.46
N ASP A 360 -31.18 46.20 10.81
CA ASP A 360 -31.33 47.47 11.47
C ASP A 360 -32.80 47.64 11.89
N LYS A 361 -33.13 47.36 13.16
CA LYS A 361 -34.41 47.67 13.79
C LYS A 361 -34.21 48.56 15.00
#